data_0c297a54b377a2cd27577e2cd8934e63
#
_entry.id   0c297a54b377a2cd27577e2cd8934e63
#
_cell.length_a   1.000
_cell.length_b   1.000
_cell.length_c   1.000
_cell.angle_alpha   90.00
_cell.angle_beta   90.00
_cell.angle_gamma   90.00
#
_symmetry.space_group_name_H-M   'P 1'
#
loop_
_entity.id
_entity.type
_entity.pdbx_description
1 polymer ?
#
loop_
_entity_poly.entity_id
_entity_poly.type
_entity_poly.pdbx_seq_one_letter_code
_entity_poly.pdbx_strand_id
1 'polypeptide(L)'
;MEAYLDNSATTCVYQETADLVCDLMVNHYGNPSAMHQKGVEAEQYIRTAQETLAKILKVKEKEIFFTSGGTESDNWALVGTAMANRRTGNHIITSAIEHPAVSAPLAFLEEQGFRITRLPVNKEGLVDVNELCLLYTSDAA
;
A
#
# COMPACT_ATOMS: atom_id res chain seq x y z
N MET A 1 9.81 34.26 -1.83
CA MET A 1 9.76 33.02 -1.00
C MET A 1 8.87 32.05 -1.79
N GLU A 2 9.38 30.91 -2.21
CA GLU A 2 8.62 29.88 -2.89
C GLU A 2 7.91 29.00 -1.84
N ALA A 3 6.63 28.70 -2.04
CA ALA A 3 5.87 27.80 -1.19
C ALA A 3 5.37 26.64 -2.04
N TYR A 4 5.88 25.42 -1.77
CA TYR A 4 5.42 24.19 -2.41
C TYR A 4 4.26 23.61 -1.59
N LEU A 5 3.05 23.56 -2.18
CA LEU A 5 1.81 23.18 -1.51
C LEU A 5 1.25 21.82 -1.98
N ASP A 6 1.95 21.13 -2.87
CA ASP A 6 1.50 19.85 -3.44
C ASP A 6 2.23 18.65 -2.85
N ASN A 7 2.41 18.65 -1.54
CA ASN A 7 3.10 17.57 -0.81
C ASN A 7 2.32 16.23 -0.82
N SER A 8 1.05 16.24 -1.23
CA SER A 8 0.28 15.00 -1.43
C SER A 8 0.70 14.23 -2.68
N ALA A 9 1.21 14.92 -3.69
CA ALA A 9 1.72 14.29 -4.91
C ALA A 9 3.17 13.84 -4.75
N THR A 10 4.02 14.73 -4.23
CA THR A 10 5.45 14.45 -4.03
C THR A 10 6.02 15.37 -2.96
N THR A 11 7.16 15.02 -2.38
CA THR A 11 7.84 15.83 -1.36
C THR A 11 9.33 15.81 -1.59
N CYS A 12 10.02 16.86 -1.17
CA CYS A 12 11.46 16.93 -1.23
C CYS A 12 12.07 15.84 -0.34
N VAL A 13 13.04 15.10 -0.87
CA VAL A 13 13.77 14.10 -0.09
C VAL A 13 14.71 14.80 0.91
N TYR A 14 14.86 14.22 2.10
CA TYR A 14 15.87 14.65 3.05
C TYR A 14 17.28 14.40 2.51
N GLN A 15 18.22 15.31 2.79
CA GLN A 15 19.60 15.20 2.28
C GLN A 15 20.25 13.87 2.71
N GLU A 16 20.08 13.46 3.97
CA GLU A 16 20.63 12.22 4.51
C GLU A 16 20.09 10.98 3.76
N THR A 17 18.83 11.03 3.32
CA THR A 17 18.24 9.96 2.53
C THR A 17 18.83 9.93 1.12
N ALA A 18 19.00 11.09 0.49
CA ALA A 18 19.61 11.19 -0.83
C ALA A 18 21.07 10.70 -0.82
N ASP A 19 21.82 11.06 0.20
CA ASP A 19 23.22 10.64 0.40
C ASP A 19 23.32 9.13 0.59
N LEU A 20 22.44 8.53 1.40
CA LEU A 20 22.37 7.08 1.60
C LEU A 20 22.01 6.35 0.29
N VAL A 21 21.04 6.84 -0.46
CA VAL A 21 20.67 6.24 -1.76
C VAL A 21 21.85 6.28 -2.72
N CYS A 22 22.56 7.40 -2.80
CA CYS A 22 23.75 7.55 -3.62
C CYS A 22 24.87 6.56 -3.19
N ASP A 23 25.12 6.45 -1.90
CA ASP A 23 26.10 5.50 -1.34
C ASP A 23 25.76 4.05 -1.66
N LEU A 24 24.48 3.66 -1.47
CA LEU A 24 24.01 2.32 -1.82
C LEU A 24 24.19 1.99 -3.30
N MET A 25 23.88 2.92 -4.18
CA MET A 25 24.02 2.72 -5.63
C MET A 25 25.46 2.60 -6.08
N VAL A 26 26.40 3.29 -5.44
CA VAL A 26 27.82 3.33 -5.82
C VAL A 26 28.64 2.24 -5.12
N ASN A 27 28.43 2.05 -3.83
CA ASN A 27 29.32 1.23 -2.98
C ASN A 27 28.69 -0.11 -2.57
N HIS A 28 27.35 -0.20 -2.47
CA HIS A 28 26.61 -1.37 -1.98
C HIS A 28 25.64 -1.95 -3.01
N TYR A 29 25.98 -1.88 -4.28
CA TYR A 29 25.17 -2.27 -5.45
C TYR A 29 24.94 -3.79 -5.61
N GLY A 30 25.31 -4.61 -4.62
CA GLY A 30 25.12 -6.06 -4.67
C GLY A 30 23.65 -6.46 -4.81
N ASN A 31 23.39 -7.55 -5.53
CA ASN A 31 22.05 -8.11 -5.57
C ASN A 31 21.75 -8.79 -4.22
N PRO A 32 20.74 -8.35 -3.45
CA PRO A 32 20.43 -8.91 -2.13
C PRO A 32 20.03 -10.40 -2.16
N SER A 33 19.65 -10.94 -3.32
CA SER A 33 19.36 -12.37 -3.49
C SER A 33 20.60 -13.22 -3.80
N ALA A 34 21.79 -12.60 -3.96
CA ALA A 34 23.00 -13.32 -4.28
C ALA A 34 23.68 -13.86 -3.00
N MET A 35 24.19 -15.11 -3.06
CA MET A 35 24.77 -15.81 -1.92
C MET A 35 26.25 -15.46 -1.65
N HIS A 36 26.79 -14.45 -2.33
CA HIS A 36 28.16 -13.97 -2.10
C HIS A 36 28.16 -12.72 -1.20
N GLN A 37 29.33 -12.34 -0.70
CA GLN A 37 29.49 -11.28 0.29
C GLN A 37 28.77 -9.97 -0.08
N LYS A 38 28.88 -9.50 -1.33
CA LYS A 38 28.21 -8.28 -1.80
C LYS A 38 26.67 -8.37 -1.76
N GLY A 39 26.13 -9.57 -1.97
CA GLY A 39 24.68 -9.80 -1.82
C GLY A 39 24.23 -9.75 -0.37
N VAL A 40 25.00 -10.37 0.54
CA VAL A 40 24.73 -10.34 1.98
C VAL A 40 24.80 -8.91 2.53
N GLU A 41 25.79 -8.13 2.11
CA GLU A 41 25.91 -6.71 2.47
C GLU A 41 24.66 -5.92 2.03
N ALA A 42 24.20 -6.11 0.79
CA ALA A 42 23.01 -5.44 0.28
C ALA A 42 21.72 -5.91 0.98
N GLU A 43 21.57 -7.21 1.26
CA GLU A 43 20.44 -7.76 2.01
C GLU A 43 20.33 -7.16 3.42
N GLN A 44 21.46 -6.88 4.07
CA GLN A 44 21.48 -6.32 5.43
C GLN A 44 20.78 -4.95 5.51
N TYR A 45 20.88 -4.10 4.48
CA TYR A 45 20.17 -2.83 4.44
C TYR A 45 18.65 -3.03 4.40
N ILE A 46 18.19 -3.96 3.57
CA ILE A 46 16.75 -4.29 3.47
C ILE A 46 16.25 -4.84 4.80
N ARG A 47 16.97 -5.77 5.40
CA ARG A 47 16.61 -6.39 6.69
C ARG A 47 16.54 -5.33 7.80
N THR A 48 17.53 -4.45 7.91
CA THR A 48 17.55 -3.37 8.90
C THR A 48 16.34 -2.44 8.73
N ALA A 49 15.96 -2.12 7.49
CA ALA A 49 14.78 -1.32 7.21
C ALA A 49 13.49 -2.05 7.62
N GLN A 50 13.36 -3.35 7.31
CA GLN A 50 12.21 -4.17 7.72
C GLN A 50 12.08 -4.26 9.25
N GLU A 51 13.17 -4.55 9.96
CA GLU A 51 13.22 -4.61 11.41
C GLU A 51 12.81 -3.29 12.06
N THR A 52 13.29 -2.18 11.50
CA THR A 52 12.97 -0.83 11.98
C THR A 52 11.48 -0.52 11.81
N LEU A 53 10.94 -0.76 10.62
CA LEU A 53 9.51 -0.55 10.33
C LEU A 53 8.62 -1.48 11.17
N ALA A 54 8.97 -2.74 11.28
CA ALA A 54 8.24 -3.71 12.08
C ALA A 54 8.15 -3.29 13.56
N LYS A 55 9.27 -2.78 14.12
CA LYS A 55 9.31 -2.25 15.48
C LYS A 55 8.41 -1.03 15.66
N ILE A 56 8.44 -0.09 14.72
CA ILE A 56 7.61 1.14 14.75
C ILE A 56 6.12 0.77 14.67
N LEU A 57 5.77 -0.12 13.74
CA LEU A 57 4.38 -0.54 13.47
C LEU A 57 3.90 -1.61 14.46
N LYS A 58 4.77 -2.15 15.32
CA LYS A 58 4.49 -3.24 16.27
C LYS A 58 3.94 -4.51 15.59
N VAL A 59 4.53 -4.85 14.46
CA VAL A 59 4.23 -6.05 13.66
C VAL A 59 5.48 -6.92 13.53
N LYS A 60 5.36 -8.08 12.89
CA LYS A 60 6.52 -8.95 12.61
C LYS A 60 7.23 -8.50 11.34
N GLU A 61 8.53 -8.68 11.26
CA GLU A 61 9.35 -8.33 10.09
C GLU A 61 8.79 -8.93 8.80
N LYS A 62 8.35 -10.19 8.83
CA LYS A 62 7.73 -10.89 7.70
C LYS A 62 6.40 -10.29 7.22
N GLU A 63 5.82 -9.35 7.95
CA GLU A 63 4.60 -8.62 7.58
C GLU A 63 4.92 -7.30 6.87
N ILE A 64 6.20 -6.96 6.72
CA ILE A 64 6.67 -5.79 5.97
C ILE A 64 7.12 -6.22 4.58
N PHE A 65 6.52 -5.64 3.57
CA PHE A 65 6.84 -5.86 2.17
C PHE A 65 7.17 -4.54 1.48
N PHE A 66 8.28 -4.50 0.77
CA PHE A 66 8.65 -3.36 -0.07
C PHE A 66 8.06 -3.55 -1.47
N THR A 67 7.46 -2.50 -1.98
CA THR A 67 6.88 -2.44 -3.32
C THR A 67 7.46 -1.26 -4.09
N SER A 68 7.19 -1.18 -5.39
CA SER A 68 7.64 -0.06 -6.23
C SER A 68 6.91 1.25 -5.94
N GLY A 69 5.80 1.20 -5.20
CA GLY A 69 5.01 2.39 -4.85
C GLY A 69 3.59 2.05 -4.38
N GLY A 70 2.82 3.09 -4.04
CA GLY A 70 1.46 2.97 -3.50
C GLY A 70 0.53 2.17 -4.42
N THR A 71 0.61 2.37 -5.72
CA THR A 71 -0.24 1.65 -6.69
C THR A 71 -0.05 0.14 -6.61
N GLU A 72 1.20 -0.35 -6.52
CA GLU A 72 1.46 -1.78 -6.35
C GLU A 72 0.97 -2.28 -4.99
N SER A 73 1.22 -1.51 -3.92
CA SER A 73 0.76 -1.86 -2.58
C SER A 73 -0.76 -1.99 -2.50
N ASP A 74 -1.49 -1.03 -3.06
CA ASP A 74 -2.96 -1.02 -3.09
C ASP A 74 -3.51 -2.21 -3.89
N ASN A 75 -2.93 -2.49 -5.06
CA ASN A 75 -3.31 -3.65 -5.88
C ASN A 75 -3.05 -4.96 -5.14
N TRP A 76 -1.91 -5.10 -4.50
CA TRP A 76 -1.57 -6.29 -3.72
C TRP A 76 -2.54 -6.52 -2.56
N ALA A 77 -2.83 -5.46 -1.80
CA ALA A 77 -3.76 -5.52 -0.68
C ALA A 77 -5.18 -5.85 -1.15
N LEU A 78 -5.70 -5.14 -2.14
CA LEU A 78 -7.08 -5.29 -2.59
C LEU A 78 -7.31 -6.60 -3.34
N VAL A 79 -6.56 -6.83 -4.42
CA VAL A 79 -6.76 -8.03 -5.26
C VAL A 79 -6.34 -9.28 -4.50
N GLY A 80 -5.20 -9.24 -3.80
CA GLY A 80 -4.71 -10.36 -3.01
C GLY A 80 -5.70 -10.78 -1.92
N THR A 81 -6.20 -9.82 -1.15
CA THR A 81 -7.19 -10.08 -0.09
C THR A 81 -8.51 -10.59 -0.65
N ALA A 82 -9.04 -9.94 -1.70
CA ALA A 82 -10.28 -10.34 -2.33
C ALA A 82 -10.22 -11.79 -2.86
N MET A 83 -9.17 -12.11 -3.62
CA MET A 83 -9.01 -13.44 -4.21
C MET A 83 -8.78 -14.53 -3.14
N ALA A 84 -7.99 -14.24 -2.11
CA ALA A 84 -7.73 -15.18 -1.02
C ALA A 84 -9.00 -15.51 -0.22
N ASN A 85 -9.92 -14.55 -0.09
CA ASN A 85 -11.15 -14.67 0.69
C ASN A 85 -12.42 -14.89 -0.14
N ARG A 86 -12.30 -15.13 -1.44
CA ARG A 86 -13.43 -15.24 -2.38
C ARG A 86 -14.52 -16.24 -1.93
N ARG A 87 -14.12 -17.28 -1.20
CA ARG A 87 -15.06 -18.30 -0.69
C ARG A 87 -15.80 -17.85 0.57
N THR A 88 -15.27 -16.86 1.28
CA THR A 88 -15.83 -16.34 2.53
C THR A 88 -16.77 -15.18 2.25
N GLY A 89 -16.47 -14.36 1.24
CA GLY A 89 -17.28 -13.22 0.84
C GLY A 89 -16.80 -12.65 -0.50
N ASN A 90 -17.70 -11.99 -1.19
CA ASN A 90 -17.44 -11.37 -2.49
C ASN A 90 -17.96 -9.93 -2.59
N HIS A 91 -18.26 -9.30 -1.46
CA HIS A 91 -18.71 -7.92 -1.40
C HIS A 91 -17.59 -7.02 -0.86
N ILE A 92 -17.29 -5.96 -1.58
CA ILE A 92 -16.30 -4.95 -1.21
C ILE A 92 -16.99 -3.59 -1.17
N ILE A 93 -16.79 -2.85 -0.09
CA ILE A 93 -17.32 -1.52 0.10
C ILE A 93 -16.16 -0.53 0.03
N THR A 94 -16.33 0.54 -0.72
CA THR A 94 -15.32 1.59 -0.92
C THR A 94 -15.98 2.97 -0.95
N SER A 95 -15.20 4.05 -0.90
CA SER A 95 -15.73 5.39 -1.12
C SER A 95 -15.80 5.72 -2.63
N ALA A 96 -16.62 6.71 -2.98
CA ALA A 96 -16.72 7.18 -4.38
C ALA A 96 -15.56 8.11 -4.79
N ILE A 97 -14.69 8.51 -3.86
CA ILE A 97 -13.62 9.48 -4.08
C ILE A 97 -12.21 8.86 -4.02
N GLU A 98 -12.11 7.56 -4.18
CA GLU A 98 -10.85 6.84 -4.11
C GLU A 98 -9.89 7.21 -5.26
N HIS A 99 -8.61 7.13 -4.96
CA HIS A 99 -7.55 7.29 -5.95
C HIS A 99 -7.65 6.19 -7.04
N PRO A 100 -7.22 6.45 -8.28
CA PRO A 100 -7.18 5.44 -9.34
C PRO A 100 -6.48 4.12 -8.99
N ALA A 101 -5.47 4.16 -8.11
CA ALA A 101 -4.79 2.96 -7.60
C ALA A 101 -5.71 2.01 -6.81
N VAL A 102 -6.82 2.52 -6.29
CA VAL A 102 -7.88 1.75 -5.61
C VAL A 102 -9.03 1.45 -6.57
N SER A 103 -9.54 2.45 -7.29
CA SER A 103 -10.72 2.30 -8.15
C SER A 103 -10.50 1.38 -9.35
N ALA A 104 -9.31 1.36 -9.94
CA ALA A 104 -9.00 0.49 -11.08
C ALA A 104 -8.97 -1.00 -10.70
N PRO A 105 -8.25 -1.46 -9.64
CA PRO A 105 -8.31 -2.84 -9.22
C PRO A 105 -9.71 -3.27 -8.74
N LEU A 106 -10.52 -2.35 -8.18
CA LEU A 106 -11.92 -2.66 -7.84
C LEU A 106 -12.78 -2.89 -9.10
N ALA A 107 -12.58 -2.14 -10.17
CA ALA A 107 -13.25 -2.39 -11.45
C ALA A 107 -12.86 -3.78 -12.02
N PHE A 108 -11.58 -4.13 -11.97
CA PHE A 108 -11.14 -5.48 -12.32
C PHE A 108 -11.81 -6.57 -11.48
N LEU A 109 -11.90 -6.38 -10.16
CA LEU A 109 -12.57 -7.34 -9.28
C LEU A 109 -14.07 -7.46 -9.57
N GLU A 110 -14.73 -6.38 -9.97
CA GLU A 110 -16.14 -6.37 -10.39
C GLU A 110 -16.33 -7.24 -11.65
N GLU A 111 -15.43 -7.16 -12.63
CA GLU A 111 -15.40 -8.06 -13.80
C GLU A 111 -15.16 -9.54 -13.39
N GLN A 112 -14.44 -9.77 -12.29
CA GLN A 112 -14.22 -11.11 -11.74
C GLN A 112 -15.41 -11.64 -10.90
N GLY A 113 -16.52 -10.88 -10.81
CA GLY A 113 -17.75 -11.27 -10.13
C GLY A 113 -17.82 -10.88 -8.66
N PHE A 114 -16.99 -9.95 -8.20
CA PHE A 114 -17.15 -9.32 -6.91
C PHE A 114 -18.20 -8.21 -6.98
N ARG A 115 -18.99 -8.05 -5.92
CA ARG A 115 -19.91 -6.93 -5.76
C ARG A 115 -19.16 -5.74 -5.19
N ILE A 116 -19.16 -4.61 -5.88
CA ILE A 116 -18.49 -3.39 -5.41
C ILE A 116 -19.57 -2.34 -5.09
N THR A 117 -19.63 -1.91 -3.84
CA THR A 117 -20.47 -0.80 -3.41
C THR A 117 -19.60 0.43 -3.18
N ARG A 118 -19.89 1.50 -3.93
CA ARG A 118 -19.20 2.80 -3.83
C ARG A 118 -20.07 3.76 -3.05
N LEU A 119 -19.69 4.01 -1.79
CA LEU A 119 -20.41 4.94 -0.91
C LEU A 119 -20.20 6.38 -1.38
N PRO A 120 -21.27 7.17 -1.51
CA PRO A 120 -21.15 8.58 -1.77
C PRO A 120 -20.53 9.31 -0.58
N VAL A 121 -20.02 10.50 -0.84
CA VAL A 121 -19.53 11.40 0.20
C VAL A 121 -20.33 12.70 0.16
N ASN A 122 -20.42 13.37 1.28
CA ASN A 122 -21.01 14.70 1.38
C ASN A 122 -20.08 15.78 0.77
N LYS A 123 -20.47 17.05 0.87
CA LYS A 123 -19.69 18.19 0.33
C LYS A 123 -18.34 18.38 1.02
N GLU A 124 -18.20 17.89 2.24
CA GLU A 124 -16.98 17.90 3.03
C GLU A 124 -16.07 16.66 2.78
N GLY A 125 -16.49 15.75 1.89
CA GLY A 125 -15.75 14.52 1.59
C GLY A 125 -15.93 13.39 2.62
N LEU A 126 -16.96 13.47 3.48
CA LEU A 126 -17.21 12.47 4.52
C LEU A 126 -18.21 11.42 4.05
N VAL A 127 -17.91 10.15 4.34
CA VAL A 127 -18.82 9.00 4.14
C VAL A 127 -19.83 8.97 5.28
N ASP A 128 -21.10 8.60 4.98
CA ASP A 128 -22.09 8.32 6.03
C ASP A 128 -21.79 6.94 6.67
N VAL A 129 -21.35 6.98 7.93
CA VAL A 129 -21.03 5.77 8.69
C VAL A 129 -22.27 4.90 8.95
N ASN A 130 -23.46 5.48 9.04
CA ASN A 130 -24.69 4.71 9.24
C ASN A 130 -25.01 3.89 7.97
N GLU A 131 -24.86 4.48 6.78
CA GLU A 131 -25.02 3.78 5.51
C GLU A 131 -24.00 2.63 5.38
N LEU A 132 -22.73 2.88 5.73
CA LEU A 132 -21.69 1.84 5.78
C LEU A 132 -22.09 0.69 6.72
N CYS A 133 -22.56 1.01 7.94
CA CYS A 133 -22.98 0.00 8.92
C CYS A 133 -24.14 -0.85 8.41
N LEU A 134 -25.13 -0.25 7.76
CA LEU A 134 -26.26 -0.97 7.18
C LEU A 134 -25.82 -1.96 6.10
N LEU A 135 -24.90 -1.57 5.23
CA LEU A 135 -24.37 -2.44 4.19
C LEU A 135 -23.55 -3.59 4.77
N TYR A 136 -22.72 -3.32 5.75
CA TYR A 136 -21.91 -4.33 6.39
C TYR A 136 -22.74 -5.38 7.17
N THR A 137 -23.79 -4.95 7.85
CA THR A 137 -24.66 -5.85 8.63
C THR A 137 -25.66 -6.62 7.77
N SER A 138 -26.10 -6.09 6.64
CA SER A 138 -27.04 -6.77 5.73
C SER A 138 -26.42 -7.95 4.99
N ASP A 139 -25.11 -7.96 4.82
CA ASP A 139 -24.36 -9.06 4.18
C ASP A 139 -23.91 -10.15 5.17
N ALA A 140 -24.06 -9.90 6.47
CA ALA A 140 -23.72 -10.87 7.52
C ALA A 140 -24.89 -11.81 7.88
N ALA A 141 -26.02 -11.64 7.24
CA ALA A 141 -27.23 -12.49 7.33
C ALA A 141 -27.32 -13.37 6.08
#